data_fc35bc2c4d835e43c612cabe749c2418
#
_entry.id   fc35bc2c4d835e43c612cabe749c2418
#
_cell.length_a   1.000
_cell.length_b   1.000
_cell.length_c   1.000
_cell.angle_alpha   90.00
_cell.angle_beta   90.00
_cell.angle_gamma   90.00
#
_symmetry.space_group_name_H-M   'P 1'
#
loop_
_entity.id
_entity.type
_entity.pdbx_description
1 polymer ?
#
loop_
_entity_poly.entity_id
_entity_poly.type
_entity_poly.pdbx_seq_one_letter_code
_entity_poly.pdbx_strand_id
1 'polypeptide(L)'
;MEIFGNKIEDRVYKKAVKTQRKFIKKFGDDRNKEYRLFLQDNEVLTPPFGCKVITTKSDPATEKLSFTEQLPANPLIIGNIRMGFGHYRISMAMASAAKALGYTPLWFDLNSFPETTCTKIISYQNNLYSTGSRLSQKFSLFNKLVWEPLNYEGFKKLSYNAGDQLTAQLMTPLFNEIPNETPFIATHVWPSQAAVHA
;
A
#
# COMPACT_ATOMS: atom_id res chain seq x y z
N MET A 1 24.35 2.27 6.85
CA MET A 1 23.34 2.65 5.84
C MET A 1 22.28 3.51 6.49
N GLU A 2 21.68 4.43 5.73
CA GLU A 2 20.64 5.33 6.23
C GLU A 2 19.45 5.31 5.27
N ILE A 3 18.24 5.34 5.79
CA ILE A 3 17.00 5.48 5.02
C ILE A 3 16.13 6.51 5.74
N PHE A 4 15.71 7.58 5.05
CA PHE A 4 14.96 8.71 5.61
C PHE A 4 15.58 9.28 6.89
N GLY A 5 16.91 9.49 6.92
CA GLY A 5 17.60 10.00 8.08
C GLY A 5 17.83 8.99 9.23
N ASN A 6 17.29 7.78 9.14
CA ASN A 6 17.44 6.76 10.17
C ASN A 6 18.64 5.85 9.90
N LYS A 7 19.58 5.80 10.85
CA LYS A 7 20.70 4.88 10.78
C LYS A 7 20.23 3.44 10.99
N ILE A 8 20.65 2.56 10.07
CA ILE A 8 20.31 1.14 10.11
C ILE A 8 21.59 0.34 10.27
N GLU A 9 21.58 -0.61 11.19
CA GLU A 9 22.66 -1.56 11.35
C GLU A 9 22.90 -2.36 10.07
N ASP A 10 24.14 -2.57 9.68
CA ASP A 10 24.51 -3.27 8.44
C ASP A 10 23.91 -4.69 8.34
N ARG A 11 23.82 -5.39 9.46
CA ARG A 11 23.20 -6.72 9.51
C ARG A 11 21.73 -6.67 9.15
N VAL A 12 21.01 -5.70 9.68
CA VAL A 12 19.55 -5.50 9.44
C VAL A 12 19.34 -5.12 7.97
N TYR A 13 20.13 -4.18 7.47
CA TYR A 13 20.06 -3.76 6.06
C TYR A 13 20.36 -4.92 5.09
N LYS A 14 21.45 -5.68 5.31
CA LYS A 14 21.78 -6.84 4.48
C LYS A 14 20.65 -7.88 4.46
N LYS A 15 19.97 -8.10 5.58
CA LYS A 15 18.80 -8.99 5.66
C LYS A 15 17.63 -8.45 4.84
N ALA A 16 17.35 -7.16 4.92
CA ALA A 16 16.30 -6.48 4.17
C ALA A 16 16.55 -6.56 2.65
N VAL A 17 17.77 -6.27 2.20
CA VAL A 17 18.18 -6.42 0.80
C VAL A 17 18.01 -7.86 0.30
N LYS A 18 18.38 -8.84 1.13
CA LYS A 18 18.18 -10.26 0.77
C LYS A 18 16.71 -10.60 0.58
N THR A 19 15.83 -10.04 1.41
CA THR A 19 14.37 -10.22 1.28
C THR A 19 13.83 -9.55 0.02
N GLN A 20 14.21 -8.30 -0.26
CA GLN A 20 13.84 -7.59 -1.48
C GLN A 20 14.28 -8.38 -2.74
N ARG A 21 15.53 -8.86 -2.77
CA ARG A 21 16.03 -9.68 -3.90
C ARG A 21 15.23 -10.97 -4.09
N LYS A 22 14.76 -11.61 -3.00
CA LYS A 22 13.87 -12.78 -3.09
C LYS A 22 12.53 -12.42 -3.72
N PHE A 23 11.96 -11.27 -3.36
CA PHE A 23 10.71 -10.79 -3.95
C PHE A 23 10.88 -10.46 -5.43
N ILE A 24 11.95 -9.77 -5.80
CA ILE A 24 12.29 -9.49 -7.20
C ILE A 24 12.40 -10.80 -7.99
N LYS A 25 13.15 -11.78 -7.48
CA LYS A 25 13.31 -13.08 -8.16
C LYS A 25 11.97 -13.81 -8.32
N LYS A 26 11.06 -13.68 -7.36
CA LYS A 26 9.80 -14.43 -7.34
C LYS A 26 8.67 -13.71 -8.09
N PHE A 27 8.60 -12.40 -8.04
CA PHE A 27 7.45 -11.62 -8.50
C PHE A 27 7.79 -10.65 -9.63
N GLY A 28 9.07 -10.45 -9.92
CA GLY A 28 9.55 -9.48 -10.90
C GLY A 28 9.97 -8.15 -10.25
N ASP A 29 10.40 -7.23 -11.10
CA ASP A 29 10.83 -5.89 -10.72
C ASP A 29 10.20 -4.87 -11.69
N ASP A 30 9.25 -4.12 -11.19
CA ASP A 30 8.52 -3.12 -11.97
C ASP A 30 9.06 -1.69 -11.76
N ARG A 31 10.18 -1.50 -11.02
CA ARG A 31 10.67 -0.15 -10.67
C ARG A 31 10.99 0.74 -11.87
N ASN A 32 11.23 0.15 -13.02
CA ASN A 32 11.46 0.88 -14.28
C ASN A 32 10.22 0.95 -15.17
N LYS A 33 9.05 0.51 -14.68
CA LYS A 33 7.80 0.61 -15.42
C LYS A 33 7.07 1.91 -15.08
N GLU A 34 6.43 2.46 -16.07
CA GLU A 34 5.54 3.61 -15.93
C GLU A 34 4.09 3.12 -15.97
N TYR A 35 3.29 3.59 -15.02
CA TYR A 35 1.86 3.32 -14.96
C TYR A 35 1.12 4.64 -15.03
N ARG A 36 0.31 4.81 -16.08
CA ARG A 36 -0.63 5.93 -16.16
C ARG A 36 -1.77 5.72 -15.19
N LEU A 37 -2.10 6.79 -14.47
CA LEU A 37 -3.16 6.79 -13.48
C LEU A 37 -4.38 7.57 -14.01
N PHE A 38 -5.56 7.08 -13.65
CA PHE A 38 -6.85 7.67 -14.00
C PHE A 38 -7.77 7.70 -12.78
N LEU A 39 -8.69 8.67 -12.76
CA LEU A 39 -9.74 8.74 -11.76
C LEU A 39 -11.04 8.18 -12.35
N GLN A 40 -11.61 7.19 -11.68
CA GLN A 40 -12.89 6.60 -12.07
C GLN A 40 -13.89 6.63 -10.94
N ASP A 41 -15.18 6.79 -11.28
CA ASP A 41 -16.25 6.58 -10.34
C ASP A 41 -16.35 5.10 -9.96
N ASN A 42 -16.76 4.85 -8.72
CA ASN A 42 -16.94 3.51 -8.19
C ASN A 42 -18.36 3.37 -7.63
N GLU A 43 -19.06 2.34 -8.01
CA GLU A 43 -20.46 2.12 -7.65
C GLU A 43 -20.71 2.07 -6.14
N VAL A 44 -19.70 1.63 -5.36
CA VAL A 44 -19.79 1.47 -3.91
C VAL A 44 -19.29 2.70 -3.16
N LEU A 45 -18.21 3.33 -3.64
CA LEU A 45 -17.50 4.40 -2.91
C LEU A 45 -17.95 5.80 -3.32
N THR A 46 -18.27 6.00 -4.61
CA THR A 46 -18.59 7.34 -5.09
C THR A 46 -19.93 7.85 -4.55
N PRO A 47 -21.04 7.09 -4.53
CA PRO A 47 -22.33 7.62 -4.06
C PRO A 47 -22.28 8.09 -2.58
N PRO A 48 -21.81 7.29 -1.59
CA PRO A 48 -21.84 7.70 -0.19
C PRO A 48 -20.72 8.69 0.18
N PHE A 49 -19.51 8.51 -0.38
CA PHE A 49 -18.33 9.26 0.06
C PHE A 49 -17.88 10.36 -0.91
N GLY A 50 -18.42 10.41 -2.14
CA GLY A 50 -17.89 11.24 -3.22
C GLY A 50 -16.47 10.82 -3.64
N CYS A 51 -16.08 9.58 -3.35
CA CYS A 51 -14.72 9.09 -3.47
C CYS A 51 -14.52 8.43 -4.84
N LYS A 52 -13.68 9.00 -5.69
CA LYS A 52 -13.23 8.36 -6.93
C LYS A 52 -12.07 7.41 -6.65
N VAL A 53 -11.94 6.39 -7.47
CA VAL A 53 -10.88 5.39 -7.38
C VAL A 53 -9.75 5.73 -8.33
N ILE A 54 -8.51 5.65 -7.86
CA ILE A 54 -7.30 5.73 -8.67
C ILE A 54 -7.03 4.35 -9.29
N THR A 55 -6.88 4.31 -10.61
CA THR A 55 -6.73 3.08 -11.39
C THR A 55 -5.79 3.29 -12.59
N THR A 56 -5.34 2.20 -13.20
CA THR A 56 -4.60 2.22 -14.48
C THR A 56 -5.49 1.94 -15.69
N LYS A 57 -6.79 1.74 -15.47
CA LYS A 57 -7.74 1.58 -16.59
C LYS A 57 -8.05 2.96 -17.17
N SER A 58 -7.79 3.14 -18.47
CA SER A 58 -8.15 4.36 -19.18
C SER A 58 -9.68 4.52 -19.28
N ASP A 59 -10.11 5.77 -19.23
CA ASP A 59 -11.45 6.21 -19.60
C ASP A 59 -11.32 7.09 -20.86
N PRO A 60 -12.02 6.84 -21.95
CA PRO A 60 -11.95 7.67 -23.15
C PRO A 60 -12.13 9.17 -22.90
N ALA A 61 -12.91 9.54 -21.87
CA ALA A 61 -13.13 10.93 -21.51
C ALA A 61 -11.91 11.61 -20.90
N THR A 62 -11.03 10.85 -20.23
CA THR A 62 -9.84 11.37 -19.50
C THR A 62 -8.51 10.88 -20.05
N GLU A 63 -8.54 10.03 -21.07
CA GLU A 63 -7.34 9.37 -21.60
C GLU A 63 -6.23 10.34 -22.05
N LYS A 64 -6.61 11.54 -22.50
CA LYS A 64 -5.66 12.58 -22.94
C LYS A 64 -5.13 13.46 -21.80
N LEU A 65 -5.77 13.43 -20.64
CA LEU A 65 -5.41 14.26 -19.49
C LEU A 65 -4.29 13.57 -18.69
N SER A 66 -3.31 14.34 -18.22
CA SER A 66 -2.38 13.89 -17.19
C SER A 66 -3.13 13.60 -15.88
N PHE A 67 -2.54 12.82 -14.97
CA PHE A 67 -3.17 12.56 -13.68
C PHE A 67 -3.41 13.86 -12.88
N THR A 68 -2.47 14.80 -12.95
CA THR A 68 -2.58 16.12 -12.31
C THR A 68 -3.80 16.90 -12.81
N GLU A 69 -4.08 16.88 -14.12
CA GLU A 69 -5.24 17.57 -14.70
C GLU A 69 -6.58 16.93 -14.32
N GLN A 70 -6.56 15.66 -13.89
CA GLN A 70 -7.73 14.96 -13.41
C GLN A 70 -8.04 15.21 -11.93
N LEU A 71 -7.07 15.74 -11.16
CA LEU A 71 -7.26 15.96 -9.72
C LEU A 71 -8.35 16.99 -9.43
N PRO A 72 -9.29 16.68 -8.53
CA PRO A 72 -10.31 17.64 -8.08
C PRO A 72 -9.69 18.73 -7.19
N ALA A 73 -10.47 19.72 -6.84
CA ALA A 73 -10.08 20.67 -5.81
C ALA A 73 -9.92 19.97 -4.45
N ASN A 74 -8.90 20.39 -3.68
CA ASN A 74 -8.58 19.84 -2.35
C ASN A 74 -8.50 18.30 -2.32
N PRO A 75 -7.70 17.64 -3.17
CA PRO A 75 -7.61 16.20 -3.19
C PRO A 75 -6.95 15.68 -1.90
N LEU A 76 -7.43 14.55 -1.40
CA LEU A 76 -6.78 13.79 -0.34
C LEU A 76 -6.76 12.31 -0.72
N ILE A 77 -5.58 11.77 -0.98
CA ILE A 77 -5.45 10.36 -1.35
C ILE A 77 -5.45 9.49 -0.10
N ILE A 78 -6.30 8.45 -0.12
CA ILE A 78 -6.44 7.48 0.96
C ILE A 78 -5.87 6.15 0.48
N GLY A 79 -4.64 5.87 0.90
CA GLY A 79 -3.92 4.64 0.61
C GLY A 79 -4.47 3.47 1.40
N ASN A 80 -4.86 2.43 0.70
CA ASN A 80 -5.40 1.21 1.28
C ASN A 80 -4.67 -0.03 0.77
N ILE A 81 -4.78 -1.09 1.56
CA ILE A 81 -4.31 -2.43 1.22
C ILE A 81 -5.31 -3.44 1.78
N ARG A 82 -5.71 -4.41 0.98
CA ARG A 82 -6.67 -5.43 1.40
C ARG A 82 -6.00 -6.58 2.16
N MET A 83 -5.40 -6.25 3.31
CA MET A 83 -4.91 -7.25 4.26
C MET A 83 -5.86 -7.32 5.45
N GLY A 84 -7.00 -8.00 5.25
CA GLY A 84 -8.11 -8.05 6.19
C GLY A 84 -9.05 -6.85 6.11
N PHE A 85 -10.22 -6.97 6.77
CA PHE A 85 -11.27 -5.93 6.73
C PHE A 85 -10.97 -4.69 7.58
N GLY A 86 -9.99 -4.75 8.49
CA GLY A 86 -9.66 -3.64 9.39
C GLY A 86 -9.20 -2.42 8.62
N HIS A 87 -8.20 -2.58 7.77
CA HIS A 87 -7.65 -1.48 6.95
C HIS A 87 -8.71 -0.85 6.06
N TYR A 88 -9.54 -1.67 5.42
CA TYR A 88 -10.62 -1.20 4.56
C TYR A 88 -11.64 -0.31 5.32
N ARG A 89 -12.09 -0.75 6.50
CA ARG A 89 -13.03 0.01 7.34
C ARG A 89 -12.45 1.33 7.82
N ILE A 90 -11.18 1.32 8.22
CA ILE A 90 -10.47 2.55 8.64
C ILE A 90 -10.35 3.51 7.46
N SER A 91 -10.00 3.01 6.26
CA SER A 91 -9.94 3.85 5.06
C SER A 91 -11.30 4.46 4.69
N MET A 92 -12.40 3.73 4.86
CA MET A 92 -13.75 4.27 4.66
C MET A 92 -14.08 5.38 5.67
N ALA A 93 -13.69 5.19 6.94
CA ALA A 93 -13.86 6.24 7.97
C ALA A 93 -13.03 7.48 7.63
N MET A 94 -11.79 7.30 7.16
CA MET A 94 -10.94 8.40 6.68
C MET A 94 -11.57 9.14 5.50
N ALA A 95 -12.16 8.41 4.52
CA ALA A 95 -12.85 9.02 3.38
C ALA A 95 -14.05 9.86 3.83
N SER A 96 -14.84 9.34 4.77
CA SER A 96 -15.96 10.07 5.34
C SER A 96 -15.51 11.33 6.09
N ALA A 97 -14.47 11.23 6.91
CA ALA A 97 -13.91 12.37 7.65
C ALA A 97 -13.31 13.41 6.70
N ALA A 98 -12.58 12.99 5.67
CA ALA A 98 -12.01 13.87 4.65
C ALA A 98 -13.09 14.70 3.97
N LYS A 99 -14.17 14.05 3.53
CA LYS A 99 -15.33 14.74 2.93
C LYS A 99 -15.96 15.74 3.89
N ALA A 100 -16.14 15.38 5.16
CA ALA A 100 -16.71 16.28 6.16
C ALA A 100 -15.82 17.50 6.44
N LEU A 101 -14.51 17.39 6.24
CA LEU A 101 -13.52 18.46 6.41
C LEU A 101 -13.29 19.29 5.11
N GLY A 102 -14.06 19.04 4.04
CA GLY A 102 -13.97 19.79 2.79
C GLY A 102 -12.89 19.31 1.82
N TYR A 103 -12.31 18.14 2.05
CA TYR A 103 -11.44 17.47 1.08
C TYR A 103 -12.24 16.63 0.09
N THR A 104 -11.68 16.41 -1.09
CA THR A 104 -12.20 15.41 -2.03
C THR A 104 -11.38 14.12 -1.87
N PRO A 105 -11.94 13.08 -1.24
CA PRO A 105 -11.22 11.84 -1.00
C PRO A 105 -11.04 11.05 -2.30
N LEU A 106 -9.83 10.54 -2.51
CA LEU A 106 -9.46 9.68 -3.64
C LEU A 106 -8.99 8.34 -3.08
N TRP A 107 -9.56 7.25 -3.59
CA TRP A 107 -9.28 5.90 -3.11
C TRP A 107 -8.12 5.28 -3.88
N PHE A 108 -7.05 4.96 -3.18
CA PHE A 108 -5.87 4.33 -3.73
C PHE A 108 -5.65 2.96 -3.08
N ASP A 109 -6.16 1.91 -3.73
CA ASP A 109 -6.08 0.54 -3.24
C ASP A 109 -5.06 -0.24 -4.06
N LEU A 110 -3.93 -0.59 -3.45
CA LEU A 110 -2.83 -1.32 -4.09
C LEU A 110 -3.24 -2.70 -4.63
N ASN A 111 -4.36 -3.26 -4.16
CA ASN A 111 -4.89 -4.52 -4.68
C ASN A 111 -5.80 -4.36 -5.91
N SER A 112 -6.22 -3.12 -6.24
CA SER A 112 -7.11 -2.84 -7.38
C SER A 112 -6.38 -2.70 -8.71
N PHE A 113 -5.08 -2.59 -8.68
CA PHE A 113 -4.25 -2.49 -9.88
C PHE A 113 -4.13 -3.84 -10.61
N PRO A 114 -3.83 -3.85 -11.92
CA PRO A 114 -3.55 -5.08 -12.65
C PRO A 114 -2.35 -5.81 -12.06
N GLU A 115 -2.04 -6.98 -12.58
CA GLU A 115 -0.97 -7.83 -12.09
C GLU A 115 0.41 -7.15 -12.19
N THR A 116 0.86 -6.58 -11.07
CA THR A 116 2.14 -5.89 -10.90
C THR A 116 2.99 -6.62 -9.87
N THR A 117 4.27 -6.29 -9.78
CA THR A 117 5.12 -6.77 -8.67
C THR A 117 4.50 -6.43 -7.31
N CYS A 118 3.92 -5.23 -7.16
CA CYS A 118 3.21 -4.80 -5.96
C CYS A 118 2.05 -5.74 -5.60
N THR A 119 1.11 -5.96 -6.53
CA THR A 119 -0.08 -6.78 -6.28
C THR A 119 0.28 -8.24 -5.98
N LYS A 120 1.32 -8.79 -6.63
CA LYS A 120 1.83 -10.14 -6.36
C LYS A 120 2.42 -10.26 -4.94
N ILE A 121 3.20 -9.28 -4.50
CA ILE A 121 3.77 -9.25 -3.13
C ILE A 121 2.65 -9.20 -2.10
N ILE A 122 1.69 -8.28 -2.27
CA ILE A 122 0.56 -8.11 -1.35
C ILE A 122 -0.26 -9.40 -1.26
N SER A 123 -0.62 -9.97 -2.39
CA SER A 123 -1.40 -11.22 -2.45
C SER A 123 -0.66 -12.38 -1.76
N TYR A 124 0.64 -12.49 -1.97
CA TYR A 124 1.46 -13.49 -1.31
C TYR A 124 1.48 -13.32 0.21
N GLN A 125 1.70 -12.09 0.68
CA GLN A 125 1.74 -11.80 2.11
C GLN A 125 0.36 -11.99 2.78
N ASN A 126 -0.70 -11.57 2.11
CA ASN A 126 -2.07 -11.79 2.58
C ASN A 126 -2.39 -13.30 2.71
N ASN A 127 -1.96 -14.10 1.74
CA ASN A 127 -2.13 -15.55 1.80
C ASN A 127 -1.34 -16.18 2.95
N LEU A 128 -0.10 -15.75 3.19
CA LEU A 128 0.70 -16.19 4.33
C LEU A 128 0.03 -15.84 5.66
N TYR A 129 -0.42 -14.59 5.81
CA TYR A 129 -1.11 -14.13 7.00
C TYR A 129 -2.40 -14.90 7.25
N SER A 130 -3.23 -15.08 6.22
CA SER A 130 -4.50 -15.82 6.30
C SER A 130 -4.29 -17.30 6.65
N THR A 131 -3.23 -17.91 6.11
CA THR A 131 -2.88 -19.30 6.40
C THR A 131 -2.36 -19.44 7.83
N GLY A 132 -1.44 -18.56 8.26
CA GLY A 132 -0.93 -18.55 9.63
C GLY A 132 -2.04 -18.31 10.66
N SER A 133 -2.93 -17.35 10.39
CA SER A 133 -4.08 -17.07 11.26
C SER A 133 -5.02 -18.28 11.40
N ARG A 134 -5.34 -18.96 10.30
CA ARG A 134 -6.17 -20.18 10.35
C ARG A 134 -5.49 -21.33 11.07
N LEU A 135 -4.19 -21.52 10.90
CA LEU A 135 -3.43 -22.53 11.61
C LEU A 135 -3.36 -22.24 13.12
N SER A 136 -3.17 -20.96 13.49
CA SER A 136 -3.14 -20.57 14.91
C SER A 136 -4.46 -20.81 15.62
N GLN A 137 -5.59 -20.66 14.91
CA GLN A 137 -6.91 -20.96 15.45
C GLN A 137 -7.15 -22.48 15.64
N LYS A 138 -6.56 -23.30 14.77
CA LYS A 138 -6.73 -24.76 14.82
C LYS A 138 -5.78 -25.47 15.79
N PHE A 139 -4.56 -24.96 15.93
CA PHE A 139 -3.48 -25.60 16.67
C PHE A 139 -2.90 -24.67 17.72
N SER A 140 -3.28 -24.87 18.99
CA SER A 140 -2.84 -24.03 20.10
C SER A 140 -1.30 -24.00 20.27
N LEU A 141 -0.64 -25.15 20.02
CA LEU A 141 0.82 -25.24 20.08
C LEU A 141 1.50 -24.36 19.00
N PHE A 142 0.98 -24.37 17.77
CA PHE A 142 1.44 -23.49 16.69
C PHE A 142 1.21 -22.02 17.05
N ASN A 143 0.03 -21.71 17.62
CA ASN A 143 -0.27 -20.34 18.05
C ASN A 143 0.77 -19.86 19.07
N LYS A 144 1.00 -20.62 20.14
CA LYS A 144 1.88 -20.26 21.26
C LYS A 144 3.37 -20.20 20.88
N LEU A 145 3.84 -21.12 20.05
CA LEU A 145 5.27 -21.24 19.75
C LEU A 145 5.70 -20.48 18.48
N VAL A 146 4.78 -20.22 17.57
CA VAL A 146 5.11 -19.61 16.27
C VAL A 146 4.34 -18.33 16.04
N TRP A 147 3.01 -18.36 16.10
CA TRP A 147 2.18 -17.25 15.65
C TRP A 147 2.21 -16.04 16.61
N GLU A 148 2.02 -16.26 17.90
CA GLU A 148 2.12 -15.18 18.89
C GLU A 148 3.50 -14.55 18.96
N PRO A 149 4.62 -15.31 19.03
CA PRO A 149 5.95 -14.71 19.02
C PRO A 149 6.25 -13.93 17.76
N LEU A 150 5.80 -14.42 16.58
CA LEU A 150 6.01 -13.73 15.30
C LEU A 150 5.25 -12.39 15.27
N ASN A 151 3.99 -12.36 15.70
CA ASN A 151 3.21 -11.14 15.77
C ASN A 151 3.76 -10.18 16.84
N TYR A 152 4.10 -10.69 18.03
CA TYR A 152 4.65 -9.88 19.10
C TYR A 152 5.94 -9.17 18.68
N GLU A 153 6.87 -9.88 18.02
CA GLU A 153 8.08 -9.26 17.47
C GLU A 153 7.79 -8.24 16.38
N GLY A 154 6.77 -8.48 15.56
CA GLY A 154 6.30 -7.53 14.55
C GLY A 154 5.78 -6.24 15.19
N PHE A 155 4.96 -6.34 16.22
CA PHE A 155 4.44 -5.17 16.94
C PHE A 155 5.48 -4.47 17.81
N LYS A 156 6.39 -5.19 18.42
CA LYS A 156 7.46 -4.61 19.26
C LYS A 156 8.43 -3.75 18.44
N LYS A 157 8.62 -4.09 17.19
CA LYS A 157 9.46 -3.34 16.24
C LYS A 157 8.64 -2.34 15.42
N LEU A 158 7.72 -1.60 16.06
CA LEU A 158 7.06 -0.43 15.46
C LEU A 158 8.05 0.65 15.05
N SER A 159 9.28 0.61 15.54
CA SER A 159 10.38 1.38 15.03
C SER A 159 10.71 0.93 13.60
N TYR A 160 11.05 1.86 12.79
CA TYR A 160 11.57 1.81 11.46
C TYR A 160 12.05 0.41 10.97
N ASN A 161 11.31 -0.19 10.09
CA ASN A 161 11.60 -1.54 9.57
C ASN A 161 12.22 -1.47 8.17
N ALA A 162 13.52 -1.69 8.08
CA ALA A 162 14.26 -1.70 6.81
C ALA A 162 13.69 -2.70 5.79
N GLY A 163 13.12 -3.83 6.25
CA GLY A 163 12.49 -4.82 5.38
C GLY A 163 11.25 -4.28 4.68
N ASP A 164 10.40 -3.57 5.41
CA ASP A 164 9.21 -2.93 4.84
C ASP A 164 9.59 -1.78 3.90
N GLN A 165 10.58 -0.97 4.27
CA GLN A 165 11.08 0.11 3.42
C GLN A 165 11.58 -0.41 2.07
N LEU A 166 12.43 -1.43 2.06
CA LEU A 166 12.94 -1.99 0.82
C LEU A 166 11.85 -2.75 0.02
N THR A 167 10.83 -3.28 0.69
CA THR A 167 9.67 -3.88 0.02
C THR A 167 8.80 -2.79 -0.62
N ALA A 168 8.57 -1.68 0.08
CA ALA A 168 7.80 -0.54 -0.41
C ALA A 168 8.42 0.10 -1.66
N GLN A 169 9.76 0.09 -1.79
CA GLN A 169 10.44 0.52 -3.01
C GLN A 169 10.01 -0.24 -4.28
N LEU A 170 9.55 -1.49 -4.15
CA LEU A 170 9.02 -2.27 -5.27
C LEU A 170 7.60 -1.84 -5.69
N MET A 171 6.99 -0.94 -4.93
CA MET A 171 5.62 -0.44 -5.14
C MET A 171 5.60 0.98 -5.70
N THR A 172 6.74 1.70 -5.69
CA THR A 172 6.86 3.10 -6.13
C THR A 172 6.31 3.37 -7.53
N PRO A 173 6.42 2.48 -8.54
CA PRO A 173 5.92 2.78 -9.87
C PRO A 173 4.44 3.16 -9.93
N LEU A 174 3.63 2.69 -8.98
CA LEU A 174 2.22 3.04 -8.89
C LEU A 174 1.96 4.44 -8.31
N PHE A 175 3.00 5.14 -7.86
CA PHE A 175 2.91 6.46 -7.23
C PHE A 175 3.54 7.56 -8.08
N ASN A 176 4.33 7.22 -9.11
CA ASN A 176 5.17 8.18 -9.85
C ASN A 176 4.39 9.31 -10.54
N GLU A 177 3.13 9.12 -10.90
CA GLU A 177 2.29 10.18 -11.49
C GLU A 177 1.56 11.05 -10.44
N ILE A 178 1.64 10.69 -9.15
CA ILE A 178 1.00 11.46 -8.08
C ILE A 178 1.88 12.67 -7.78
N PRO A 179 1.35 13.92 -7.89
CA PRO A 179 2.14 15.11 -7.55
C PRO A 179 2.56 15.08 -6.06
N ASN A 180 3.81 15.48 -5.79
CA ASN A 180 4.39 15.43 -4.43
C ASN A 180 3.62 16.27 -3.39
N GLU A 181 2.92 17.31 -3.86
CA GLU A 181 2.12 18.20 -3.02
C GLU A 181 0.76 17.60 -2.64
N THR A 182 0.36 16.48 -3.26
CA THR A 182 -0.94 15.87 -2.99
C THR A 182 -0.95 15.21 -1.62
N PRO A 183 -1.80 15.64 -0.68
CA PRO A 183 -1.90 15.02 0.63
C PRO A 183 -2.24 13.53 0.53
N PHE A 184 -1.51 12.71 1.26
CA PHE A 184 -1.64 11.26 1.26
C PHE A 184 -1.72 10.72 2.69
N ILE A 185 -2.75 9.94 3.00
CA ILE A 185 -2.87 9.19 4.24
C ILE A 185 -3.07 7.71 3.94
N ALA A 186 -2.59 6.83 4.79
CA ALA A 186 -2.74 5.39 4.58
C ALA A 186 -2.95 4.63 5.89
N THR A 187 -3.62 3.50 5.78
CA THR A 187 -3.90 2.60 6.90
C THR A 187 -2.84 1.53 7.09
N HIS A 188 -1.86 1.46 6.19
CA HIS A 188 -0.79 0.46 6.23
C HIS A 188 0.56 1.09 5.88
N VAL A 189 1.63 0.54 6.44
CA VAL A 189 3.01 1.05 6.26
C VAL A 189 3.48 1.04 4.79
N TRP A 190 3.10 0.06 4.00
CA TRP A 190 3.59 -0.05 2.62
C TRP A 190 3.11 1.06 1.70
N PRO A 191 1.80 1.40 1.62
CA PRO A 191 1.38 2.56 0.85
C PRO A 191 2.05 3.87 1.30
N SER A 192 2.14 4.10 2.63
CA SER A 192 2.80 5.31 3.16
C SER A 192 4.26 5.38 2.76
N GLN A 193 4.99 4.29 2.94
CA GLN A 193 6.43 4.24 2.64
C GLN A 193 6.69 4.29 1.13
N ALA A 194 5.84 3.66 0.32
CA ALA A 194 5.97 3.73 -1.14
C ALA A 194 5.74 5.15 -1.66
N ALA A 195 4.75 5.86 -1.11
CA ALA A 195 4.51 7.27 -1.44
C ALA A 195 5.70 8.18 -1.11
N VAL A 196 6.41 7.91 0.00
CA VAL A 196 7.62 8.69 0.38
C VAL A 196 8.83 8.32 -0.46
N HIS A 197 8.90 7.10 -1.00
CA HIS A 197 9.99 6.66 -1.87
C HIS A 197 9.81 7.11 -3.32
N ALA A 198 8.58 7.37 -3.75
CA ALA A 198 8.29 7.87 -5.09
C ALA A 198 8.57 9.36 -5.23
#